data_0c77e8010c266fd22aadc62ca7875420
#
_entry.id   0c77e8010c266fd22aadc62ca7875420
#
_cell.length_a   1.000
_cell.length_b   1.000
_cell.length_c   1.000
_cell.angle_alpha   90.00
_cell.angle_beta   90.00
_cell.angle_gamma   90.00
#
_symmetry.space_group_name_H-M   'P 1'
#
loop_
_entity.id
_entity.type
_entity.pdbx_description
1 polymer ?
#
loop_
_entity_poly.entity_id
_entity_poly.type
_entity_poly.pdbx_seq_one_letter_code
_entity_poly.pdbx_strand_id
1 'polypeptide(L)'
;MYESFEQMGWLFTRIMPEKPRIIKRDRIFRSVLKEKLANTYNDKNRILFRHMLAIIDFEGDRNSDKTYRYGTYRFEYVWEKMIDKVFGIENKADYFPKTSWWIDKTKHENASLEPDTIMISGTNEYILDAKYYKYGVTGNTRDLPESTSINKQITYGEYVATEKKFKKKHGDNMRVYNAFLMPFDSLKRKCPDNSQMLKIGEAISNWKDNSEEYQKIQGILIDVKSLMSINVRQEMNEIEKLAKLIES
;
A
#
# COMPACT_ATOMS: atom_id res chain seq x y z
N MET A 1 4.81 -2.23 24.85
CA MET A 1 5.26 -3.05 23.68
C MET A 1 4.17 -4.01 23.21
N TYR A 2 3.64 -4.92 24.06
CA TYR A 2 2.56 -5.83 23.67
C TYR A 2 1.30 -5.05 23.24
N GLU A 3 0.85 -4.07 24.01
CA GLU A 3 -0.30 -3.23 23.70
C GLU A 3 -0.13 -2.44 22.39
N SER A 4 1.08 -1.99 22.10
CA SER A 4 1.41 -1.37 20.80
C SER A 4 1.39 -2.38 19.65
N PHE A 5 1.79 -3.63 19.91
CA PHE A 5 1.65 -4.73 18.95
C PHE A 5 0.20 -5.18 18.79
N GLU A 6 -0.60 -5.14 19.84
CA GLU A 6 -2.03 -5.41 19.80
C GLU A 6 -2.76 -4.36 18.93
N GLN A 7 -2.35 -3.09 19.02
CA GLN A 7 -2.90 -1.99 18.23
C GLN A 7 -2.41 -1.96 16.78
N MET A 8 -1.19 -2.43 16.50
CA MET A 8 -0.56 -2.37 15.17
C MET A 8 -0.19 -3.72 14.58
N GLY A 9 -0.33 -4.82 15.33
CA GLY A 9 0.06 -6.17 14.89
C GLY A 9 -0.69 -6.64 13.65
N TRP A 10 -1.92 -6.18 13.47
CA TRP A 10 -2.73 -6.41 12.28
C TRP A 10 -2.12 -5.81 11.00
N LEU A 11 -1.29 -4.75 11.10
CA LEU A 11 -0.55 -4.17 9.97
C LEU A 11 0.57 -5.09 9.44
N PHE A 12 1.16 -5.91 10.32
CA PHE A 12 2.40 -6.62 10.02
C PHE A 12 2.27 -8.14 10.08
N THR A 13 1.26 -8.67 10.76
CA THR A 13 1.07 -10.11 10.93
C THR A 13 -0.39 -10.52 10.78
N ARG A 14 -0.63 -11.68 10.14
CA ARG A 14 -1.99 -12.26 10.05
C ARG A 14 -2.45 -12.90 11.37
N ILE A 15 -1.53 -13.16 12.28
CA ILE A 15 -1.78 -13.84 13.56
C ILE A 15 -1.25 -12.91 14.64
N MET A 16 -2.14 -12.48 15.54
CA MET A 16 -1.73 -11.74 16.74
C MET A 16 -0.90 -12.67 17.64
N PRO A 17 0.28 -12.25 18.08
CA PRO A 17 1.05 -13.05 19.02
C PRO A 17 0.29 -13.16 20.35
N GLU A 18 0.34 -14.35 20.97
CA GLU A 18 -0.20 -14.52 22.31
C GLU A 18 0.45 -13.56 23.30
N LYS A 19 -0.36 -13.03 24.23
CA LYS A 19 0.15 -12.12 25.27
C LYS A 19 1.13 -12.88 26.16
N PRO A 20 2.44 -12.56 26.10
CA PRO A 20 3.40 -13.26 26.92
C PRO A 20 3.17 -12.93 28.40
N ARG A 21 3.29 -13.91 29.28
CA ARG A 21 3.31 -13.71 30.74
C ARG A 21 4.66 -13.11 31.13
N ILE A 22 4.81 -11.80 30.97
CA ILE A 22 6.05 -11.10 31.28
C ILE A 22 5.97 -10.52 32.69
N ILE A 23 6.90 -10.90 33.55
CA ILE A 23 7.16 -10.21 34.81
C ILE A 23 7.96 -8.97 34.46
N LYS A 24 7.44 -7.77 34.78
CA LYS A 24 8.14 -6.49 34.53
C LYS A 24 9.49 -6.48 35.27
N ARG A 25 10.58 -6.59 34.50
CA ARG A 25 11.97 -6.53 34.99
C ARG A 25 12.78 -5.51 34.17
N ASP A 26 12.35 -4.27 34.20
CA ASP A 26 12.88 -3.18 33.36
C ASP A 26 14.42 -3.03 33.48
N ARG A 27 14.97 -3.22 34.69
CA ARG A 27 16.43 -3.17 34.91
C ARG A 27 17.17 -4.25 34.12
N ILE A 28 16.65 -5.46 34.10
CA ILE A 28 17.27 -6.58 33.36
C ILE A 28 17.16 -6.33 31.85
N PHE A 29 15.98 -5.91 31.38
CA PHE A 29 15.78 -5.61 29.95
C PHE A 29 16.70 -4.48 29.47
N ARG A 30 16.88 -3.42 30.27
CA ARG A 30 17.83 -2.34 29.98
C ARG A 30 19.27 -2.84 29.89
N SER A 31 19.71 -3.68 30.83
CA SER A 31 21.05 -4.23 30.83
C SER A 31 21.31 -5.07 29.58
N VAL A 32 20.41 -5.99 29.25
CA VAL A 32 20.52 -6.86 28.07
C VAL A 32 20.51 -6.06 26.76
N LEU A 33 19.64 -5.05 26.66
CA LEU A 33 19.56 -4.22 25.44
C LEU A 33 20.80 -3.34 25.27
N LYS A 34 21.36 -2.81 26.35
CA LYS A 34 22.63 -2.05 26.31
C LYS A 34 23.79 -2.94 25.88
N GLU A 35 23.88 -4.15 26.40
CA GLU A 35 24.88 -5.13 26.00
C GLU A 35 24.73 -5.50 24.51
N LYS A 36 23.53 -5.83 24.06
CA LYS A 36 23.26 -6.11 22.64
C LYS A 36 23.58 -4.94 21.74
N LEU A 37 23.27 -3.71 22.18
CA LEU A 37 23.58 -2.49 21.43
C LEU A 37 25.11 -2.26 21.30
N ALA A 38 25.87 -2.57 22.35
CA ALA A 38 27.33 -2.47 22.32
C ALA A 38 27.99 -3.51 21.41
N ASN A 39 27.38 -4.72 21.33
CA ASN A 39 27.96 -5.85 20.62
C ASN A 39 27.40 -6.07 19.19
N THR A 40 26.53 -5.19 18.70
CA THR A 40 25.98 -5.32 17.33
C THR A 40 26.55 -4.27 16.39
N TYR A 41 27.01 -4.71 15.22
CA TYR A 41 27.47 -3.85 14.12
C TYR A 41 26.41 -3.70 13.01
N ASN A 42 25.28 -4.38 13.15
CA ASN A 42 24.17 -4.28 12.19
C ASN A 42 23.30 -3.05 12.49
N ASP A 43 23.22 -2.12 11.56
CA ASP A 43 22.50 -0.85 11.76
C ASP A 43 21.02 -1.02 12.05
N LYS A 44 20.34 -1.99 11.43
CA LYS A 44 18.92 -2.27 11.70
C LYS A 44 18.73 -2.72 13.16
N ASN A 45 19.59 -3.61 13.64
CA ASN A 45 19.54 -4.07 15.03
C ASN A 45 19.89 -2.95 16.01
N ARG A 46 20.86 -2.08 15.68
CA ARG A 46 21.20 -0.90 16.50
C ARG A 46 20.00 0.03 16.66
N ILE A 47 19.33 0.34 15.56
CA ILE A 47 18.11 1.16 15.56
C ILE A 47 17.02 0.50 16.40
N LEU A 48 16.75 -0.78 16.19
CA LEU A 48 15.78 -1.56 16.94
C LEU A 48 16.05 -1.51 18.45
N PHE A 49 17.28 -1.83 18.89
CA PHE A 49 17.61 -1.85 20.31
C PHE A 49 17.56 -0.45 20.96
N ARG A 50 17.91 0.61 20.23
CA ARG A 50 17.72 1.99 20.70
C ARG A 50 16.24 2.33 20.92
N HIS A 51 15.38 1.96 19.99
CA HIS A 51 13.93 2.18 20.14
C HIS A 51 13.35 1.37 21.30
N MET A 52 13.76 0.11 21.48
CA MET A 52 13.34 -0.71 22.62
C MET A 52 13.78 -0.10 23.95
N LEU A 53 15.00 0.41 24.06
CA LEU A 53 15.47 1.13 25.25
C LEU A 53 14.64 2.38 25.52
N ALA A 54 14.38 3.19 24.49
CA ALA A 54 13.57 4.41 24.61
C ALA A 54 12.16 4.11 25.12
N ILE A 55 11.53 3.01 24.69
CA ILE A 55 10.21 2.58 25.18
C ILE A 55 10.28 2.22 26.68
N ILE A 56 11.29 1.44 27.11
CA ILE A 56 11.45 1.04 28.51
C ILE A 56 11.74 2.26 29.40
N ASP A 57 12.55 3.20 28.92
CA ASP A 57 12.87 4.43 29.64
C ASP A 57 11.64 5.34 29.77
N PHE A 58 10.81 5.42 28.75
CA PHE A 58 9.55 6.18 28.77
C PHE A 58 8.53 5.58 29.75
N GLU A 59 8.30 4.26 29.71
CA GLU A 59 7.40 3.59 30.66
C GLU A 59 7.88 3.66 32.12
N GLY A 60 9.20 3.80 32.34
CA GLY A 60 9.80 3.94 33.67
C GLY A 60 9.64 5.34 34.27
N ASP A 61 9.41 6.36 33.46
CA ASP A 61 9.29 7.77 33.88
C ASP A 61 7.82 8.22 33.91
N ARG A 62 7.08 7.71 34.90
CA ARG A 62 5.63 7.96 35.06
C ARG A 62 5.23 9.41 35.38
N ASN A 63 6.20 10.29 35.64
CA ASN A 63 5.96 11.68 36.07
C ASN A 63 6.25 12.73 34.98
N SER A 64 6.52 12.35 33.74
CA SER A 64 6.79 13.33 32.69
C SER A 64 5.60 13.46 31.74
N ASP A 65 5.18 14.70 31.47
CA ASP A 65 4.25 15.09 30.39
C ASP A 65 4.81 14.82 28.98
N LYS A 66 5.68 13.81 28.85
CA LYS A 66 6.30 13.46 27.58
C LYS A 66 5.31 12.71 26.71
N THR A 67 4.91 13.34 25.64
CA THR A 67 4.14 12.70 24.56
C THR A 67 5.07 11.85 23.69
N TYR A 68 4.87 10.55 23.66
CA TYR A 68 5.61 9.68 22.76
C TYR A 68 4.87 9.60 21.43
N ARG A 69 5.57 9.88 20.33
CA ARG A 69 5.03 9.76 18.97
C ARG A 69 5.71 8.61 18.26
N TYR A 70 4.96 7.56 18.00
CA TYR A 70 5.38 6.52 17.08
C TYR A 70 5.08 6.96 15.65
N GLY A 71 6.01 6.71 14.75
CA GLY A 71 5.82 7.02 13.35
C GLY A 71 6.88 6.38 12.47
N THR A 72 6.61 6.36 11.19
CA THR A 72 7.61 6.04 10.17
C THR A 72 7.84 7.28 9.32
N TYR A 73 9.09 7.50 8.90
CA TYR A 73 9.41 8.54 7.90
C TYR A 73 9.03 8.13 6.48
N ARG A 74 8.55 6.88 6.32
CA ARG A 74 8.23 6.28 5.04
C ARG A 74 6.86 5.63 5.08
N PHE A 75 5.85 6.45 5.34
CA PHE A 75 4.46 5.97 5.40
C PHE A 75 3.95 5.54 4.03
N GLU A 76 4.56 5.99 2.94
CA GLU A 76 4.27 5.52 1.58
C GLU A 76 4.35 3.99 1.46
N TYR A 77 5.35 3.35 2.05
CA TYR A 77 5.44 1.88 2.07
C TYR A 77 4.36 1.21 2.91
N VAL A 78 3.95 1.86 3.98
CA VAL A 78 2.82 1.36 4.79
C VAL A 78 1.52 1.45 3.98
N TRP A 79 1.33 2.57 3.27
CA TRP A 79 0.19 2.79 2.40
C TRP A 79 0.09 1.73 1.31
N GLU A 80 1.16 1.52 0.53
CA GLU A 80 1.25 0.46 -0.49
C GLU A 80 0.90 -0.90 0.07
N LYS A 81 1.46 -1.26 1.23
CA LYS A 81 1.20 -2.56 1.87
C LYS A 81 -0.24 -2.70 2.39
N MET A 82 -0.85 -1.63 2.87
CA MET A 82 -2.26 -1.66 3.29
C MET A 82 -3.16 -1.90 2.09
N ILE A 83 -2.98 -1.16 1.00
CA ILE A 83 -3.73 -1.33 -0.24
C ILE A 83 -3.56 -2.75 -0.78
N ASP A 84 -2.32 -3.24 -0.89
CA ASP A 84 -2.04 -4.57 -1.41
C ASP A 84 -2.67 -5.69 -0.55
N LYS A 85 -2.72 -5.51 0.77
CA LYS A 85 -3.34 -6.50 1.66
C LYS A 85 -4.86 -6.52 1.62
N VAL A 86 -5.50 -5.37 1.43
CA VAL A 86 -6.97 -5.27 1.43
C VAL A 86 -7.54 -5.66 0.06
N PHE A 87 -6.90 -5.22 -1.02
CA PHE A 87 -7.44 -5.35 -2.37
C PHE A 87 -6.68 -6.35 -3.25
N GLY A 88 -5.41 -6.62 -2.92
CA GLY A 88 -4.52 -7.38 -3.78
C GLY A 88 -4.71 -8.89 -3.73
N ILE A 89 -4.39 -9.55 -4.86
CA ILE A 89 -4.23 -11.00 -4.93
C ILE A 89 -2.86 -11.42 -4.40
N GLU A 90 -2.74 -12.64 -3.88
CA GLU A 90 -1.48 -13.14 -3.31
C GLU A 90 -0.39 -13.35 -4.38
N ASN A 91 -0.73 -13.94 -5.53
CA ASN A 91 0.22 -14.28 -6.60
C ASN A 91 0.05 -13.35 -7.80
N LYS A 92 0.82 -12.25 -7.80
CA LYS A 92 0.78 -11.24 -8.87
C LYS A 92 1.97 -11.27 -9.84
N ALA A 93 2.89 -12.23 -9.70
CA ALA A 93 4.09 -12.31 -10.54
C ALA A 93 3.80 -12.46 -12.05
N ASP A 94 2.68 -13.08 -12.39
CA ASP A 94 2.23 -13.22 -13.79
C ASP A 94 1.86 -11.89 -14.44
N TYR A 95 1.57 -10.87 -13.63
CA TYR A 95 1.18 -9.53 -14.07
C TYR A 95 2.37 -8.58 -14.28
N PHE A 96 3.59 -9.07 -14.18
CA PHE A 96 4.81 -8.27 -14.29
C PHE A 96 5.35 -8.28 -15.72
N PRO A 97 5.14 -7.21 -16.52
CA PRO A 97 5.70 -7.13 -17.87
C PRO A 97 7.22 -7.04 -17.82
N LYS A 98 7.87 -7.72 -18.74
CA LYS A 98 9.33 -7.72 -18.89
C LYS A 98 9.73 -7.01 -20.17
N THR A 99 10.87 -6.36 -20.12
CA THR A 99 11.53 -5.77 -21.29
C THR A 99 12.89 -6.43 -21.51
N SER A 100 13.42 -6.36 -22.72
CA SER A 100 14.71 -6.98 -23.05
C SER A 100 15.49 -6.11 -24.01
N TRP A 101 16.82 -6.18 -23.90
CA TRP A 101 17.74 -5.70 -24.90
C TRP A 101 18.18 -6.83 -25.82
N TRP A 102 18.35 -6.54 -27.09
CA TRP A 102 18.99 -7.41 -28.05
C TRP A 102 20.32 -6.77 -28.48
N ILE A 103 21.43 -7.32 -27.97
CA ILE A 103 22.78 -6.83 -28.26
C ILE A 103 23.55 -7.99 -28.90
N ASP A 104 24.11 -7.75 -30.06
CA ASP A 104 24.87 -8.77 -30.84
C ASP A 104 24.13 -10.12 -30.97
N LYS A 105 22.84 -10.06 -31.28
CA LYS A 105 21.91 -11.21 -31.40
C LYS A 105 21.65 -11.96 -30.07
N THR A 106 22.12 -11.46 -28.96
CA THR A 106 21.89 -12.05 -27.64
C THR A 106 20.81 -11.25 -26.89
N LYS A 107 19.83 -11.99 -26.32
CA LYS A 107 18.76 -11.39 -25.52
C LYS A 107 19.21 -11.19 -24.07
N HIS A 108 19.08 -9.98 -23.56
CA HIS A 108 19.33 -9.59 -22.18
C HIS A 108 18.03 -9.10 -21.55
N GLU A 109 17.48 -9.85 -20.60
CA GLU A 109 16.23 -9.47 -19.91
C GLU A 109 16.49 -8.44 -18.82
N ASN A 110 15.67 -7.40 -18.77
CA ASN A 110 15.63 -6.43 -17.70
C ASN A 110 14.83 -6.97 -16.49
N ALA A 111 14.94 -6.30 -15.36
CA ALA A 111 14.02 -6.51 -14.27
C ALA A 111 12.57 -6.24 -14.71
N SER A 112 11.64 -7.00 -14.18
CA SER A 112 10.22 -6.83 -14.48
C SER A 112 9.73 -5.47 -13.97
N LEU A 113 8.75 -4.91 -14.65
CA LEU A 113 7.96 -3.81 -14.11
C LEU A 113 6.92 -4.41 -13.15
N GLU A 114 6.87 -3.91 -11.91
CA GLU A 114 6.03 -4.46 -10.87
C GLU A 114 4.90 -3.48 -10.52
N PRO A 115 3.62 -3.79 -10.87
CA PRO A 115 2.48 -3.06 -10.34
C PRO A 115 2.35 -3.26 -8.83
N ASP A 116 1.96 -2.22 -8.10
CA ASP A 116 1.83 -2.28 -6.64
C ASP A 116 0.79 -3.31 -6.22
N THR A 117 -0.38 -3.29 -6.84
CA THR A 117 -1.51 -4.15 -6.47
C THR A 117 -2.31 -4.58 -7.70
N ILE A 118 -2.65 -5.86 -7.76
CA ILE A 118 -3.61 -6.43 -8.71
C ILE A 118 -4.84 -6.86 -7.95
N MET A 119 -5.99 -6.32 -8.31
CA MET A 119 -7.29 -6.67 -7.74
C MET A 119 -8.15 -7.36 -8.80
N ILE A 120 -8.94 -8.34 -8.39
CA ILE A 120 -9.89 -9.05 -9.25
C ILE A 120 -11.27 -8.94 -8.63
N SER A 121 -12.26 -8.54 -9.43
CA SER A 121 -13.68 -8.55 -9.05
C SER A 121 -14.53 -9.08 -10.20
N GLY A 122 -15.20 -10.19 -9.99
CA GLY A 122 -15.89 -10.91 -11.06
C GLY A 122 -14.90 -11.41 -12.11
N THR A 123 -15.11 -11.02 -13.36
CA THR A 123 -14.22 -11.31 -14.50
C THR A 123 -13.24 -10.19 -14.81
N ASN A 124 -13.38 -9.04 -14.14
CA ASN A 124 -12.58 -7.85 -14.41
C ASN A 124 -11.30 -7.81 -13.59
N GLU A 125 -10.27 -7.22 -14.14
CA GLU A 125 -8.96 -7.01 -13.52
C GLU A 125 -8.68 -5.53 -13.34
N TYR A 126 -8.12 -5.17 -12.18
CA TYR A 126 -7.84 -3.80 -11.79
C TYR A 126 -6.37 -3.71 -11.40
N ILE A 127 -5.64 -2.86 -12.11
CA ILE A 127 -4.25 -2.53 -11.80
C ILE A 127 -4.26 -1.26 -10.95
N LEU A 128 -3.90 -1.41 -9.68
CA LEU A 128 -3.97 -0.35 -8.70
C LEU A 128 -2.55 0.09 -8.31
N ASP A 129 -2.32 1.38 -8.31
CA ASP A 129 -1.05 1.99 -7.90
C ASP A 129 -1.29 2.89 -6.69
N ALA A 130 -0.65 2.57 -5.59
CA ALA A 130 -0.83 3.22 -4.29
C ALA A 130 0.02 4.49 -4.19
N LYS A 131 -0.58 5.64 -4.46
CA LYS A 131 0.11 6.94 -4.44
C LYS A 131 -0.11 7.68 -3.13
N TYR A 132 0.92 7.72 -2.26
CA TYR A 132 0.88 8.50 -1.02
C TYR A 132 1.10 9.99 -1.29
N TYR A 133 0.18 10.61 -2.02
CA TYR A 133 0.24 11.99 -2.47
C TYR A 133 -0.67 12.89 -1.64
N LYS A 134 -0.37 14.20 -1.62
CA LYS A 134 -1.00 15.17 -0.72
C LYS A 134 -2.38 15.66 -1.21
N TYR A 135 -2.79 15.32 -2.41
CA TYR A 135 -4.04 15.82 -3.01
C TYR A 135 -5.27 15.63 -2.11
N GLY A 136 -5.37 14.50 -1.44
CA GLY A 136 -6.49 14.23 -0.52
C GLY A 136 -6.61 15.24 0.63
N VAL A 137 -5.51 15.91 0.99
CA VAL A 137 -5.45 16.94 2.04
C VAL A 137 -5.54 18.34 1.46
N THR A 138 -4.80 18.61 0.37
CA THR A 138 -4.64 19.96 -0.20
C THR A 138 -5.73 20.34 -1.21
N GLY A 139 -6.27 19.35 -1.93
CA GLY A 139 -7.14 19.59 -3.09
C GLY A 139 -6.42 20.26 -4.27
N ASN A 140 -5.09 20.44 -4.20
CA ASN A 140 -4.31 21.09 -5.22
C ASN A 140 -3.93 20.09 -6.32
N THR A 141 -4.25 20.37 -7.56
CA THR A 141 -3.96 19.51 -8.72
C THR A 141 -2.46 19.29 -8.97
N ARG A 142 -1.58 20.17 -8.45
CA ARG A 142 -0.12 19.96 -8.49
C ARG A 142 0.35 18.81 -7.59
N ASP A 143 -0.49 18.38 -6.67
CA ASP A 143 -0.23 17.23 -5.79
C ASP A 143 -0.81 15.91 -6.34
N LEU A 144 -1.17 15.86 -7.63
CA LEU A 144 -1.58 14.64 -8.34
C LEU A 144 -0.39 13.96 -9.02
N PRO A 145 -0.50 12.65 -9.35
CA PRO A 145 0.52 11.94 -10.11
C PRO A 145 0.81 12.57 -11.47
N GLU A 146 2.09 12.65 -11.81
CA GLU A 146 2.58 13.25 -13.05
C GLU A 146 2.50 12.31 -14.26
N SER A 147 2.77 12.84 -15.46
CA SER A 147 2.70 12.15 -16.75
C SER A 147 3.48 10.83 -16.81
N THR A 148 4.62 10.75 -16.12
CA THR A 148 5.43 9.51 -16.04
C THR A 148 4.67 8.39 -15.33
N SER A 149 4.00 8.69 -14.22
CA SER A 149 3.15 7.74 -13.50
C SER A 149 1.95 7.33 -14.32
N ILE A 150 1.31 8.28 -15.02
CA ILE A 150 0.15 8.03 -15.89
C ILE A 150 0.52 7.04 -17.00
N ASN A 151 1.58 7.33 -17.76
CA ASN A 151 1.99 6.47 -18.87
C ASN A 151 2.49 5.09 -18.40
N LYS A 152 3.18 5.01 -17.27
CA LYS A 152 3.58 3.74 -16.65
C LYS A 152 2.36 2.88 -16.30
N GLN A 153 1.34 3.50 -15.70
CA GLN A 153 0.11 2.80 -15.31
C GLN A 153 -0.66 2.29 -16.53
N ILE A 154 -0.77 3.10 -17.60
CA ILE A 154 -1.38 2.66 -18.86
C ILE A 154 -0.64 1.44 -19.43
N THR A 155 0.70 1.43 -19.40
CA THR A 155 1.52 0.30 -19.88
C THR A 155 1.22 -0.98 -19.13
N TYR A 156 0.99 -0.92 -17.82
CA TYR A 156 0.57 -2.10 -17.05
C TYR A 156 -0.80 -2.63 -17.49
N GLY A 157 -1.79 -1.74 -17.64
CA GLY A 157 -3.11 -2.11 -18.12
C GLY A 157 -3.10 -2.70 -19.53
N GLU A 158 -2.33 -2.09 -20.44
CA GLU A 158 -2.17 -2.58 -21.80
C GLU A 158 -1.58 -3.99 -21.84
N TYR A 159 -0.54 -4.26 -21.03
CA TYR A 159 0.03 -5.60 -20.93
C TYR A 159 -1.01 -6.64 -20.50
N VAL A 160 -1.78 -6.36 -19.47
CA VAL A 160 -2.81 -7.29 -18.98
C VAL A 160 -3.93 -7.48 -20.01
N ALA A 161 -4.39 -6.40 -20.64
CA ALA A 161 -5.47 -6.45 -21.63
C ALA A 161 -5.08 -7.20 -22.91
N THR A 162 -3.80 -7.16 -23.32
CA THR A 162 -3.32 -7.74 -24.59
C THR A 162 -2.82 -9.18 -24.45
N GLU A 163 -2.36 -9.59 -23.27
CA GLU A 163 -1.81 -10.92 -23.04
C GLU A 163 -2.89 -12.02 -23.03
N LYS A 164 -2.79 -12.97 -23.94
CA LYS A 164 -3.76 -14.07 -24.10
C LYS A 164 -3.97 -14.91 -22.85
N LYS A 165 -2.96 -15.02 -21.98
CA LYS A 165 -3.05 -15.81 -20.75
C LYS A 165 -4.14 -15.30 -19.80
N PHE A 166 -4.37 -13.98 -19.72
CA PHE A 166 -5.39 -13.39 -18.86
C PHE A 166 -6.80 -13.61 -19.43
N LYS A 167 -6.96 -13.43 -20.74
CA LYS A 167 -8.23 -13.75 -21.43
C LYS A 167 -8.63 -15.22 -21.28
N LYS A 168 -7.67 -16.15 -21.36
CA LYS A 168 -7.91 -17.57 -21.07
C LYS A 168 -8.36 -17.82 -19.64
N LYS A 169 -7.88 -17.06 -18.68
CA LYS A 169 -8.15 -17.25 -17.27
C LYS A 169 -9.50 -16.67 -16.85
N HIS A 170 -9.87 -15.51 -17.38
CA HIS A 170 -11.02 -14.72 -16.94
C HIS A 170 -12.14 -14.59 -18.00
N GLY A 171 -11.93 -15.12 -19.20
CA GLY A 171 -12.88 -15.07 -20.32
C GLY A 171 -12.67 -13.91 -21.28
N ASP A 172 -13.27 -14.00 -22.46
CA ASP A 172 -13.11 -13.00 -23.53
C ASP A 172 -13.77 -11.64 -23.19
N ASN A 173 -14.71 -11.63 -22.25
CA ASN A 173 -15.39 -10.41 -21.78
C ASN A 173 -14.64 -9.70 -20.64
N MET A 174 -13.45 -10.15 -20.29
CA MET A 174 -12.60 -9.52 -19.29
C MET A 174 -12.30 -8.07 -19.67
N ARG A 175 -12.53 -7.15 -18.73
CA ARG A 175 -12.09 -5.75 -18.86
C ARG A 175 -10.98 -5.47 -17.88
N VAL A 176 -10.10 -4.55 -18.25
CA VAL A 176 -8.96 -4.13 -17.46
C VAL A 176 -9.09 -2.65 -17.13
N TYR A 177 -9.00 -2.33 -15.85
CA TYR A 177 -9.13 -0.96 -15.33
C TYR A 177 -7.85 -0.55 -14.63
N ASN A 178 -7.55 0.73 -14.68
CA ASN A 178 -6.43 1.34 -13.96
C ASN A 178 -6.94 2.34 -12.92
N ALA A 179 -6.31 2.36 -11.73
CA ALA A 179 -6.60 3.39 -10.75
C ALA A 179 -5.37 3.81 -9.93
N PHE A 180 -5.33 5.10 -9.57
CA PHE A 180 -4.47 5.64 -8.52
C PHE A 180 -5.25 5.72 -7.21
N LEU A 181 -4.73 5.10 -6.15
CA LEU A 181 -5.33 5.11 -4.83
C LEU A 181 -4.54 6.05 -3.92
N MET A 182 -5.16 7.14 -3.51
CA MET A 182 -4.53 8.20 -2.73
C MET A 182 -5.21 8.34 -1.36
N PRO A 183 -4.45 8.67 -0.30
CA PRO A 183 -5.01 8.82 1.05
C PRO A 183 -5.76 10.15 1.21
N PHE A 184 -6.81 10.12 2.04
CA PHE A 184 -7.45 11.33 2.57
C PHE A 184 -7.94 11.10 4.01
N ASP A 185 -8.38 12.18 4.67
CA ASP A 185 -9.00 12.16 5.99
C ASP A 185 -10.45 12.65 5.85
N SER A 186 -11.42 11.73 6.02
CA SER A 186 -12.85 12.02 5.89
C SER A 186 -13.37 13.02 6.94
N LEU A 187 -12.68 13.19 8.06
CA LEU A 187 -13.00 14.20 9.07
C LEU A 187 -12.66 15.62 8.59
N LYS A 188 -11.66 15.75 7.71
CA LYS A 188 -11.21 17.05 7.18
C LYS A 188 -11.87 17.40 5.86
N ARG A 189 -12.17 16.39 5.05
CA ARG A 189 -12.82 16.54 3.76
C ARG A 189 -14.13 15.77 3.78
N LYS A 190 -15.25 16.47 3.84
CA LYS A 190 -16.59 15.85 3.80
C LYS A 190 -16.78 15.16 2.46
N CYS A 191 -17.07 13.87 2.51
CA CYS A 191 -17.51 13.11 1.36
C CYS A 191 -19.04 13.14 1.26
N PRO A 192 -19.61 13.13 0.04
CA PRO A 192 -21.00 12.83 -0.12
C PRO A 192 -21.31 11.47 0.55
N ASP A 193 -22.43 11.37 1.24
CA ASP A 193 -22.95 10.13 1.83
C ASP A 193 -22.06 9.42 2.87
N ASN A 194 -21.15 10.15 3.56
CA ASN A 194 -20.19 9.57 4.48
C ASN A 194 -19.34 8.42 3.86
N SER A 195 -19.16 8.45 2.56
CA SER A 195 -18.36 7.44 1.86
C SER A 195 -16.90 7.45 2.32
N GLN A 196 -16.35 6.26 2.49
CA GLN A 196 -14.94 6.05 2.83
C GLN A 196 -14.02 6.06 1.61
N MET A 197 -14.61 6.09 0.42
CA MET A 197 -13.91 6.17 -0.86
C MET A 197 -14.59 7.23 -1.74
N LEU A 198 -13.79 7.97 -2.49
CA LEU A 198 -14.26 9.05 -3.35
C LEU A 198 -13.52 9.05 -4.68
N LYS A 199 -14.26 8.96 -5.79
CA LYS A 199 -13.73 9.19 -7.13
C LYS A 199 -13.57 10.68 -7.36
N ILE A 200 -12.37 11.13 -7.77
CA ILE A 200 -12.05 12.54 -8.00
C ILE A 200 -11.99 12.91 -9.47
N GLY A 201 -12.00 11.92 -10.35
CA GLY A 201 -11.89 12.09 -11.78
C GLY A 201 -10.98 11.05 -12.41
N GLU A 202 -10.53 11.32 -13.63
CA GLU A 202 -9.67 10.41 -14.38
C GLU A 202 -8.45 11.14 -14.94
N ALA A 203 -7.36 10.39 -15.13
CA ALA A 203 -6.16 10.82 -15.85
C ALA A 203 -6.06 10.05 -17.16
N ILE A 204 -5.74 10.76 -18.23
CA ILE A 204 -5.58 10.20 -19.58
C ILE A 204 -4.26 10.65 -20.20
N SER A 205 -3.81 9.94 -21.22
CA SER A 205 -2.71 10.37 -22.07
C SER A 205 -3.25 11.08 -23.30
N ASN A 206 -2.99 12.39 -23.43
CA ASN A 206 -3.60 13.25 -24.46
C ASN A 206 -3.29 12.85 -25.92
N TRP A 207 -2.28 12.01 -26.12
CA TRP A 207 -1.88 11.54 -27.45
C TRP A 207 -2.43 10.15 -27.80
N LYS A 208 -3.16 9.49 -26.87
CA LYS A 208 -3.87 8.23 -27.10
C LYS A 208 -5.35 8.51 -27.42
N ASP A 209 -6.01 7.56 -28.04
CA ASP A 209 -7.44 7.66 -28.37
C ASP A 209 -8.37 7.48 -27.16
N ASN A 210 -7.83 6.90 -26.09
CA ASN A 210 -8.53 6.63 -24.82
C ASN A 210 -9.85 5.84 -24.98
N SER A 211 -9.89 4.96 -25.99
CA SER A 211 -11.05 4.11 -26.30
C SER A 211 -11.21 2.94 -25.34
N GLU A 212 -10.10 2.45 -24.79
CA GLU A 212 -10.07 1.31 -23.90
C GLU A 212 -10.05 1.74 -22.42
N GLU A 213 -10.70 0.97 -21.55
CA GLU A 213 -10.82 1.31 -20.13
C GLU A 213 -9.46 1.41 -19.43
N TYR A 214 -8.50 0.55 -19.80
CA TYR A 214 -7.15 0.61 -19.22
C TYR A 214 -6.34 1.85 -19.63
N GLN A 215 -6.78 2.62 -20.62
CA GLN A 215 -6.14 3.88 -21.02
C GLN A 215 -6.55 5.05 -20.12
N LYS A 216 -7.61 4.89 -19.33
CA LYS A 216 -8.12 5.86 -18.37
C LYS A 216 -7.76 5.41 -16.95
N ILE A 217 -7.11 6.27 -16.19
CA ILE A 217 -6.70 5.95 -14.83
C ILE A 217 -7.62 6.68 -13.87
N GLN A 218 -8.41 5.93 -13.12
CA GLN A 218 -9.35 6.50 -12.17
C GLN A 218 -8.62 7.00 -10.93
N GLY A 219 -8.84 8.25 -10.57
CA GLY A 219 -8.33 8.84 -9.33
C GLY A 219 -9.27 8.56 -8.17
N ILE A 220 -8.84 7.78 -7.20
CA ILE A 220 -9.65 7.39 -6.03
C ILE A 220 -8.97 7.85 -4.74
N LEU A 221 -9.72 8.54 -3.89
CA LEU A 221 -9.31 8.81 -2.51
C LEU A 221 -9.88 7.73 -1.60
N ILE A 222 -9.05 7.25 -0.66
CA ILE A 222 -9.47 6.27 0.36
C ILE A 222 -9.15 6.83 1.74
N ASP A 223 -10.14 6.79 2.63
CA ASP A 223 -9.96 7.24 4.02
C ASP A 223 -8.98 6.36 4.77
N VAL A 224 -7.88 6.97 5.24
CA VAL A 224 -6.79 6.25 5.91
C VAL A 224 -7.26 5.55 7.17
N LYS A 225 -8.10 6.21 7.98
CA LYS A 225 -8.55 5.66 9.26
C LYS A 225 -9.51 4.50 9.04
N SER A 226 -10.38 4.62 8.05
CA SER A 226 -11.28 3.55 7.67
C SER A 226 -10.50 2.34 7.17
N LEU A 227 -9.56 2.53 6.26
CA LEU A 227 -8.70 1.47 5.76
C LEU A 227 -7.90 0.79 6.90
N MET A 228 -7.42 1.57 7.86
CA MET A 228 -6.74 1.04 9.05
C MET A 228 -7.67 0.27 9.99
N SER A 229 -8.95 0.59 10.06
CA SER A 229 -9.93 -0.08 10.94
C SER A 229 -10.42 -1.41 10.39
N ILE A 230 -10.40 -1.57 9.09
CA ILE A 230 -10.63 -2.85 8.43
C ILE A 230 -9.44 -3.73 8.81
N ASN A 231 -9.65 -4.76 9.63
CA ASN A 231 -8.59 -5.70 10.04
C ASN A 231 -7.88 -6.29 8.82
N VAL A 232 -6.95 -5.60 8.26
CA VAL A 232 -6.19 -5.74 7.01
C VAL A 232 -6.26 -7.15 6.41
N ARG A 233 -7.47 -7.54 6.07
CA ARG A 233 -7.81 -8.78 5.40
C ARG A 233 -8.42 -8.41 4.07
N GLN A 234 -8.24 -9.26 3.10
CA GLN A 234 -8.99 -9.15 1.86
C GLN A 234 -10.49 -9.23 2.19
N GLU A 235 -11.20 -8.13 2.09
CA GLU A 235 -12.65 -8.06 2.32
C GLU A 235 -13.37 -7.90 0.99
N MET A 236 -14.13 -8.94 0.59
CA MET A 236 -14.86 -8.95 -0.67
C MET A 236 -15.79 -7.74 -0.82
N ASN A 237 -16.42 -7.29 0.26
CA ASN A 237 -17.30 -6.13 0.24
C ASN A 237 -16.56 -4.82 -0.14
N GLU A 238 -15.34 -4.63 0.36
CA GLU A 238 -14.53 -3.46 0.02
C GLU A 238 -13.99 -3.54 -1.41
N ILE A 239 -13.64 -4.74 -1.87
CA ILE A 239 -13.25 -5.00 -3.27
C ILE A 239 -14.41 -4.65 -4.21
N GLU A 240 -15.63 -5.10 -3.93
CA GLU A 240 -16.80 -4.80 -4.76
C GLU A 240 -17.14 -3.30 -4.77
N LYS A 241 -17.03 -2.62 -3.62
CA LYS A 241 -17.25 -1.17 -3.54
C LYS A 241 -16.24 -0.40 -4.38
N LEU A 242 -14.95 -0.78 -4.27
CA LEU A 242 -13.89 -0.14 -5.04
C LEU A 242 -14.07 -0.41 -6.54
N ALA A 243 -14.38 -1.64 -6.92
CA ALA A 243 -14.64 -2.01 -8.31
C ALA A 243 -15.76 -1.16 -8.92
N LYS A 244 -16.94 -1.08 -8.26
CA LYS A 244 -18.06 -0.25 -8.71
C LYS A 244 -17.70 1.23 -8.84
N LEU A 245 -16.88 1.74 -7.94
CA LEU A 245 -16.44 3.14 -7.96
C LEU A 245 -15.45 3.42 -9.11
N ILE A 246 -14.61 2.45 -9.46
CA ILE A 246 -13.69 2.54 -10.59
C ILE A 246 -14.46 2.49 -11.92
N GLU A 247 -15.45 1.60 -12.01
CA GLU A 247 -16.25 1.37 -13.22
C GLU A 247 -17.29 2.49 -13.52
N SER A 248 -17.66 3.29 -12.51
CA SER A 248 -18.59 4.43 -12.65
C SER A 248 -17.94 5.60 -13.38
#